data_bf6ed2509c6c2f621dc6fa28871e8eb5
#
_entry.id   bf6ed2509c6c2f621dc6fa28871e8eb5
#
_cell.length_a   1.000
_cell.length_b   1.000
_cell.length_c   1.000
_cell.angle_alpha   90.00
_cell.angle_beta   90.00
_cell.angle_gamma   90.00
#
_symmetry.space_group_name_H-M   'P 1'
#
loop_
_entity.id
_entity.type
_entity.pdbx_description
1 polymer ?
#
loop_
_entity_poly.entity_id
_entity_poly.type
_entity_poly.pdbx_seq_one_letter_code
_entity_poly.pdbx_strand_id
1 'polypeptide(L)'
;MLISIIVPIYNVQEYLSQCLDSLEGQLDTNMEVILVNDGATDNSLAICEEYAQKHSNTIIINKENGGLSDARNAGTMVAQGNYIYYLDSDDWLAPDAILTLYDYAVKNSCEIVQGGFYYAYEDYLLYDNSIKTAQVLNREEAMLELIKNESVKDFSWGKLYRADIVKKHIFPKGKYFEDSYWQHIVVHDCAHYGIVPTPLYYYRQRSTGISGTFSLKSLDLVQGYEERLEFIKGYYSNYIAEMVLSLWDTFYSLMSVANKQEDYKKAFEDYWEVLNEKYGSLFEKYLSSDLRFRIRKTYPSILPLYDFILRIKSRIKSSNLVKISLK
;
A
#
# COMPACT_ATOMS: atom_id res chain seq x y z
N MET A 1 2.43 -21.32 -17.47
CA MET A 1 2.50 -20.88 -16.08
C MET A 1 1.42 -19.83 -15.86
N LEU A 2 0.60 -19.95 -14.81
CA LEU A 2 -0.62 -19.13 -14.65
C LEU A 2 -0.37 -17.96 -13.70
N ILE A 3 -0.89 -16.78 -14.04
CA ILE A 3 -0.94 -15.58 -13.17
C ILE A 3 -2.39 -15.30 -12.82
N SER A 4 -2.71 -15.13 -11.54
CA SER A 4 -4.03 -14.74 -11.08
C SER A 4 -4.06 -13.24 -10.78
N ILE A 5 -4.94 -12.52 -11.45
CA ILE A 5 -5.17 -11.09 -11.22
C ILE A 5 -6.43 -10.96 -10.36
N ILE A 6 -6.27 -10.44 -9.15
CA ILE A 6 -7.36 -10.30 -8.19
C ILE A 6 -7.80 -8.85 -8.14
N VAL A 7 -9.08 -8.60 -8.43
CA VAL A 7 -9.69 -7.26 -8.46
C VAL A 7 -10.80 -7.21 -7.41
N PRO A 8 -10.58 -6.59 -6.23
CA PRO A 8 -11.61 -6.36 -5.24
C PRO A 8 -12.52 -5.21 -5.69
N ILE A 9 -13.84 -5.41 -5.64
CA ILE A 9 -14.83 -4.49 -6.23
C ILE A 9 -15.91 -4.16 -5.20
N TYR A 10 -16.08 -2.85 -4.92
CA TYR A 10 -17.17 -2.34 -4.09
C TYR A 10 -17.51 -0.90 -4.46
N ASN A 11 -18.69 -0.69 -5.06
CA ASN A 11 -19.23 0.64 -5.43
C ASN A 11 -18.24 1.51 -6.23
N VAL A 12 -17.76 0.99 -7.36
CA VAL A 12 -16.75 1.60 -8.24
C VAL A 12 -17.18 1.67 -9.71
N GLN A 13 -18.48 1.66 -9.99
CA GLN A 13 -19.02 1.65 -11.37
C GLN A 13 -18.42 2.71 -12.29
N GLU A 14 -17.99 3.87 -11.76
CA GLU A 14 -17.43 4.97 -12.54
C GLU A 14 -16.01 4.69 -13.06
N TYR A 15 -15.29 3.77 -12.41
CA TYR A 15 -13.86 3.52 -12.67
C TYR A 15 -13.60 2.12 -13.22
N LEU A 16 -14.49 1.17 -12.92
CA LEU A 16 -14.28 -0.26 -13.13
C LEU A 16 -14.04 -0.61 -14.60
N SER A 17 -14.75 0.01 -15.54
CA SER A 17 -14.54 -0.26 -16.97
C SER A 17 -13.11 0.08 -17.39
N GLN A 18 -12.56 1.24 -16.99
CA GLN A 18 -11.17 1.61 -17.30
C GLN A 18 -10.17 0.63 -16.66
N CYS A 19 -10.43 0.18 -15.44
CA CYS A 19 -9.62 -0.82 -14.77
C CYS A 19 -9.57 -2.13 -15.60
N LEU A 20 -10.72 -2.66 -15.97
CA LEU A 20 -10.83 -3.91 -16.73
C LEU A 20 -10.31 -3.79 -18.16
N ASP A 21 -10.58 -2.68 -18.85
CA ASP A 21 -10.04 -2.40 -20.19
C ASP A 21 -8.51 -2.39 -20.20
N SER A 22 -7.88 -1.96 -19.10
CA SER A 22 -6.42 -1.99 -18.98
C SER A 22 -5.81 -3.39 -18.93
N LEU A 23 -6.63 -4.41 -18.68
CA LEU A 23 -6.25 -5.81 -18.70
C LEU A 23 -6.32 -6.43 -20.10
N GLU A 24 -7.15 -5.90 -21.01
CA GLU A 24 -7.40 -6.53 -22.32
C GLU A 24 -6.14 -6.76 -23.14
N GLY A 25 -5.22 -5.80 -23.14
CA GLY A 25 -3.94 -5.91 -23.88
C GLY A 25 -2.88 -6.77 -23.18
N GLN A 26 -3.13 -7.24 -21.96
CA GLN A 26 -2.16 -7.98 -21.16
C GLN A 26 -2.51 -9.45 -20.99
N LEU A 27 -3.78 -9.79 -21.22
CA LEU A 27 -4.25 -11.15 -21.00
C LEU A 27 -3.81 -12.09 -22.11
N ASP A 28 -3.20 -13.20 -21.71
CA ASP A 28 -2.97 -14.36 -22.55
C ASP A 28 -3.59 -15.60 -21.92
N THR A 29 -3.43 -16.76 -22.56
CA THR A 29 -3.96 -18.05 -22.09
C THR A 29 -3.40 -18.50 -20.74
N ASN A 30 -2.38 -17.83 -20.24
CA ASN A 30 -1.70 -18.13 -18.98
C ASN A 30 -2.10 -17.17 -17.85
N MET A 31 -3.18 -16.42 -18.02
CA MET A 31 -3.69 -15.52 -16.99
C MET A 31 -5.16 -15.82 -16.69
N GLU A 32 -5.57 -15.66 -15.43
CA GLU A 32 -6.94 -15.64 -14.99
C GLU A 32 -7.26 -14.33 -14.27
N VAL A 33 -8.47 -13.83 -14.43
CA VAL A 33 -8.98 -12.65 -13.74
C VAL A 33 -10.03 -13.08 -12.71
N ILE A 34 -9.85 -12.67 -11.46
CA ILE A 34 -10.75 -12.98 -10.36
C ILE A 34 -11.37 -11.67 -9.89
N LEU A 35 -12.60 -11.42 -10.33
CA LEU A 35 -13.40 -10.27 -9.96
C LEU A 35 -14.16 -10.57 -8.67
N VAL A 36 -13.82 -9.91 -7.58
CA VAL A 36 -14.47 -10.17 -6.28
C VAL A 36 -15.44 -9.04 -5.98
N ASN A 37 -16.71 -9.24 -6.29
CA ASN A 37 -17.79 -8.31 -5.91
C ASN A 37 -18.09 -8.46 -4.43
N ASP A 38 -17.66 -7.49 -3.64
CA ASP A 38 -17.82 -7.44 -2.18
C ASP A 38 -19.14 -6.76 -1.78
N GLY A 39 -20.25 -7.21 -2.39
CA GLY A 39 -21.60 -6.73 -2.09
C GLY A 39 -21.86 -5.31 -2.60
N ALA A 40 -21.35 -4.95 -3.78
CA ALA A 40 -21.62 -3.67 -4.41
C ALA A 40 -23.14 -3.46 -4.63
N THR A 41 -23.60 -2.23 -4.41
CA THR A 41 -25.00 -1.80 -4.54
C THR A 41 -25.25 -0.92 -5.76
N ASP A 42 -24.19 -0.61 -6.51
CA ASP A 42 -24.21 0.12 -7.77
C ASP A 42 -24.14 -0.85 -8.98
N ASN A 43 -23.86 -0.34 -10.18
CA ASN A 43 -23.77 -1.18 -11.39
C ASN A 43 -22.45 -1.97 -11.53
N SER A 44 -21.58 -1.99 -10.52
CA SER A 44 -20.27 -2.67 -10.61
C SER A 44 -20.42 -4.16 -10.95
N LEU A 45 -21.40 -4.87 -10.37
CA LEU A 45 -21.64 -6.28 -10.68
C LEU A 45 -22.01 -6.51 -12.15
N ALA A 46 -22.89 -5.67 -12.72
CA ALA A 46 -23.28 -5.79 -14.12
C ALA A 46 -22.07 -5.59 -15.07
N ILE A 47 -21.15 -4.67 -14.74
CA ILE A 47 -19.91 -4.47 -15.50
C ILE A 47 -19.02 -5.73 -15.42
N CYS A 48 -18.90 -6.35 -14.23
CA CYS A 48 -18.17 -7.61 -14.08
C CYS A 48 -18.76 -8.74 -14.95
N GLU A 49 -20.08 -8.87 -14.96
CA GLU A 49 -20.78 -9.90 -15.74
C GLU A 49 -20.59 -9.70 -17.25
N GLU A 50 -20.66 -8.45 -17.71
CA GLU A 50 -20.37 -8.10 -19.11
C GLU A 50 -18.92 -8.43 -19.49
N TYR A 51 -17.96 -8.12 -18.64
CA TYR A 51 -16.56 -8.45 -18.85
C TYR A 51 -16.33 -9.96 -18.92
N ALA A 52 -16.90 -10.73 -17.99
CA ALA A 52 -16.75 -12.18 -17.94
C ALA A 52 -17.40 -12.90 -19.15
N GLN A 53 -18.45 -12.31 -19.76
CA GLN A 53 -19.03 -12.85 -21.00
C GLN A 53 -18.07 -12.75 -22.19
N LYS A 54 -17.18 -11.75 -22.19
CA LYS A 54 -16.19 -11.54 -23.26
C LYS A 54 -14.87 -12.30 -23.00
N HIS A 55 -14.56 -12.60 -21.74
CA HIS A 55 -13.29 -13.17 -21.31
C HIS A 55 -13.48 -14.46 -20.52
N SER A 56 -13.35 -15.61 -21.19
CA SER A 56 -13.61 -16.95 -20.63
C SER A 56 -12.68 -17.36 -19.47
N ASN A 57 -11.57 -16.65 -19.27
CA ASN A 57 -10.62 -16.83 -18.17
C ASN A 57 -10.95 -15.95 -16.95
N THR A 58 -12.19 -15.44 -16.87
CA THR A 58 -12.66 -14.58 -15.78
C THR A 58 -13.55 -15.37 -14.82
N ILE A 59 -13.27 -15.25 -13.54
CA ILE A 59 -14.04 -15.82 -12.43
C ILE A 59 -14.69 -14.66 -11.66
N ILE A 60 -15.99 -14.71 -11.42
CA ILE A 60 -16.68 -13.76 -10.54
C ILE A 60 -16.97 -14.43 -9.21
N ILE A 61 -16.53 -13.80 -8.12
CA ILE A 61 -16.94 -14.14 -6.76
C ILE A 61 -17.91 -13.05 -6.31
N ASN A 62 -19.16 -13.46 -6.03
CA ASN A 62 -20.17 -12.55 -5.49
C ASN A 62 -20.42 -12.90 -4.02
N LYS A 63 -20.18 -11.96 -3.11
CA LYS A 63 -20.27 -12.17 -1.66
C LYS A 63 -20.87 -10.96 -0.93
N GLU A 64 -21.33 -11.18 0.29
CA GLU A 64 -21.69 -10.07 1.17
C GLU A 64 -20.48 -9.18 1.51
N ASN A 65 -20.72 -7.89 1.71
CA ASN A 65 -19.66 -6.93 2.03
C ASN A 65 -18.90 -7.33 3.30
N GLY A 66 -17.61 -7.57 3.15
CA GLY A 66 -16.68 -7.89 4.22
C GLY A 66 -15.47 -6.95 4.26
N GLY A 67 -15.41 -6.00 3.33
CA GLY A 67 -14.32 -5.02 3.18
C GLY A 67 -13.16 -5.53 2.33
N LEU A 68 -12.23 -4.62 2.02
CA LEU A 68 -11.13 -4.81 1.08
C LEU A 68 -10.28 -6.05 1.39
N SER A 69 -9.89 -6.23 2.66
CA SER A 69 -9.15 -7.42 3.11
C SER A 69 -9.87 -8.72 2.80
N ASP A 70 -11.17 -8.77 3.09
CA ASP A 70 -11.98 -9.97 2.88
C ASP A 70 -12.16 -10.28 1.39
N ALA A 71 -12.32 -9.26 0.56
CA ALA A 71 -12.37 -9.40 -0.89
C ALA A 71 -11.04 -9.93 -1.46
N ARG A 72 -9.89 -9.36 -1.07
CA ARG A 72 -8.58 -9.87 -1.50
C ARG A 72 -8.34 -11.30 -1.03
N ASN A 73 -8.69 -11.63 0.22
CA ASN A 73 -8.57 -12.98 0.75
C ASN A 73 -9.43 -13.99 -0.04
N ALA A 74 -10.68 -13.63 -0.34
CA ALA A 74 -11.57 -14.49 -1.13
C ALA A 74 -11.00 -14.79 -2.52
N GLY A 75 -10.46 -13.78 -3.21
CA GLY A 75 -9.78 -13.96 -4.50
C GLY A 75 -8.51 -14.81 -4.37
N THR A 76 -7.69 -14.58 -3.35
CA THR A 76 -6.45 -15.33 -3.11
C THR A 76 -6.71 -16.82 -2.86
N MET A 77 -7.80 -17.15 -2.19
CA MET A 77 -8.17 -18.56 -1.89
C MET A 77 -8.50 -19.37 -3.15
N VAL A 78 -9.13 -18.78 -4.15
CA VAL A 78 -9.51 -19.47 -5.37
C VAL A 78 -8.46 -19.38 -6.49
N ALA A 79 -7.51 -18.45 -6.37
CA ALA A 79 -6.45 -18.23 -7.34
C ALA A 79 -5.67 -19.52 -7.62
N GLN A 80 -5.48 -19.87 -8.90
CA GLN A 80 -4.77 -21.07 -9.35
C GLN A 80 -3.36 -20.74 -9.87
N GLY A 81 -3.06 -19.46 -10.03
CA GLY A 81 -1.78 -18.99 -10.55
C GLY A 81 -0.59 -19.31 -9.66
N ASN A 82 0.58 -19.46 -10.29
CA ASN A 82 1.85 -19.53 -9.59
C ASN A 82 2.29 -18.16 -9.05
N TYR A 83 1.73 -17.10 -9.66
CA TYR A 83 1.87 -15.72 -9.20
C TYR A 83 0.50 -15.09 -9.03
N ILE A 84 0.43 -14.13 -8.10
CA ILE A 84 -0.77 -13.34 -7.81
C ILE A 84 -0.42 -11.85 -7.99
N TYR A 85 -1.34 -11.14 -8.63
CA TYR A 85 -1.30 -9.69 -8.79
C TYR A 85 -2.58 -9.08 -8.22
N TYR A 86 -2.46 -8.10 -7.32
CA TYR A 86 -3.60 -7.33 -6.81
C TYR A 86 -3.74 -6.04 -7.60
N LEU A 87 -4.94 -5.80 -8.13
CA LEU A 87 -5.32 -4.60 -8.87
C LEU A 87 -6.54 -3.96 -8.20
N ASP A 88 -6.38 -2.76 -7.66
CA ASP A 88 -7.51 -2.03 -7.10
C ASP A 88 -8.44 -1.54 -8.22
N SER A 89 -9.73 -1.70 -8.02
CA SER A 89 -10.76 -1.55 -9.07
C SER A 89 -11.02 -0.13 -9.55
N ASP A 90 -10.44 0.86 -8.89
CA ASP A 90 -10.46 2.28 -9.27
C ASP A 90 -9.17 2.74 -9.97
N ASP A 91 -8.18 1.85 -10.10
CA ASP A 91 -6.88 2.08 -10.73
C ASP A 91 -6.82 1.40 -12.12
N TRP A 92 -5.69 1.56 -12.83
CA TRP A 92 -5.46 0.88 -14.11
C TRP A 92 -3.98 0.64 -14.38
N LEU A 93 -3.69 -0.24 -15.33
CA LEU A 93 -2.33 -0.66 -15.66
C LEU A 93 -1.78 0.04 -16.93
N ALA A 94 -0.46 0.18 -16.98
CA ALA A 94 0.22 0.48 -18.23
C ALA A 94 0.26 -0.77 -19.14
N PRO A 95 0.44 -0.60 -20.46
CA PRO A 95 0.66 -1.74 -21.36
C PRO A 95 1.81 -2.63 -20.87
N ASP A 96 1.66 -3.95 -21.04
CA ASP A 96 2.67 -4.97 -20.69
C ASP A 96 3.11 -4.98 -19.21
N ALA A 97 2.34 -4.35 -18.32
CA ALA A 97 2.71 -4.19 -16.91
C ALA A 97 2.98 -5.53 -16.22
N ILE A 98 2.03 -6.46 -16.35
CA ILE A 98 2.11 -7.78 -15.68
C ILE A 98 3.23 -8.62 -16.28
N LEU A 99 3.36 -8.64 -17.60
CA LEU A 99 4.43 -9.37 -18.29
C LEU A 99 5.81 -8.82 -17.95
N THR A 100 5.96 -7.50 -17.87
CA THR A 100 7.21 -6.86 -17.46
C THR A 100 7.66 -7.32 -16.06
N LEU A 101 6.74 -7.36 -15.10
CA LEU A 101 7.04 -7.82 -13.75
C LEU A 101 7.35 -9.32 -13.72
N TYR A 102 6.60 -10.11 -14.49
CA TYR A 102 6.78 -11.55 -14.58
C TYR A 102 8.13 -11.92 -15.20
N ASP A 103 8.51 -11.32 -16.32
CA ASP A 103 9.79 -11.55 -16.98
C ASP A 103 10.96 -11.19 -16.04
N TYR A 104 10.81 -10.10 -15.29
CA TYR A 104 11.80 -9.71 -14.28
C TYR A 104 11.88 -10.74 -13.14
N ALA A 105 10.73 -11.24 -12.65
CA ALA A 105 10.65 -12.25 -11.60
C ALA A 105 11.36 -13.53 -12.01
N VAL A 106 11.07 -14.03 -13.21
CA VAL A 106 11.66 -15.27 -13.73
C VAL A 106 13.16 -15.11 -13.99
N LYS A 107 13.55 -14.02 -14.66
CA LYS A 107 14.96 -13.75 -15.00
C LYS A 107 15.86 -13.66 -13.78
N ASN A 108 15.35 -13.06 -12.69
CA ASN A 108 16.15 -12.78 -11.51
C ASN A 108 15.80 -13.68 -10.31
N SER A 109 14.93 -14.67 -10.51
CA SER A 109 14.44 -15.59 -9.45
C SER A 109 13.84 -14.83 -8.25
N CYS A 110 13.08 -13.75 -8.52
CA CYS A 110 12.43 -12.97 -7.49
C CYS A 110 11.07 -13.57 -7.13
N GLU A 111 10.79 -13.64 -5.84
CA GLU A 111 9.49 -14.07 -5.33
C GLU A 111 8.46 -12.94 -5.32
N ILE A 112 8.92 -11.71 -5.18
CA ILE A 112 8.09 -10.50 -5.25
C ILE A 112 8.77 -9.53 -6.21
N VAL A 113 7.99 -8.90 -7.09
CA VAL A 113 8.48 -7.83 -7.97
C VAL A 113 7.53 -6.66 -7.92
N GLN A 114 8.04 -5.49 -7.55
CA GLN A 114 7.33 -4.23 -7.51
C GLN A 114 7.63 -3.38 -8.75
N GLY A 115 6.60 -2.84 -9.39
CA GLY A 115 6.72 -1.84 -10.44
C GLY A 115 6.73 -0.41 -9.91
N GLY A 116 7.23 0.53 -10.71
CA GLY A 116 6.97 1.95 -10.51
C GLY A 116 5.50 2.26 -10.76
N PHE A 117 5.06 3.46 -10.32
CA PHE A 117 3.67 3.87 -10.48
C PHE A 117 3.54 5.40 -10.64
N TYR A 118 2.40 5.80 -11.21
CA TYR A 118 1.97 7.19 -11.26
C TYR A 118 0.92 7.46 -10.18
N TYR A 119 1.00 8.61 -9.52
CA TYR A 119 -0.17 9.23 -8.91
C TYR A 119 -0.97 9.90 -10.02
N ALA A 120 -2.15 9.39 -10.31
CA ALA A 120 -2.98 9.84 -11.42
C ALA A 120 -4.06 10.81 -10.95
N TYR A 121 -3.89 12.07 -11.27
CA TYR A 121 -4.85 13.13 -11.07
C TYR A 121 -5.66 13.36 -12.37
N GLU A 122 -6.73 14.11 -12.30
CA GLU A 122 -7.60 14.38 -13.46
C GLU A 122 -6.86 15.00 -14.64
N ASP A 123 -5.96 15.96 -14.39
CA ASP A 123 -5.27 16.75 -15.42
C ASP A 123 -3.79 16.39 -15.58
N TYR A 124 -3.21 15.58 -14.71
CA TYR A 124 -1.78 15.29 -14.74
C TYR A 124 -1.42 14.01 -13.99
N LEU A 125 -0.24 13.50 -14.29
CA LEU A 125 0.40 12.40 -13.58
C LEU A 125 1.58 12.93 -12.78
N LEU A 126 1.80 12.38 -11.59
CA LEU A 126 3.05 12.54 -10.84
C LEU A 126 3.77 11.20 -10.75
N TYR A 127 5.05 11.19 -11.03
CA TYR A 127 5.90 10.02 -10.97
C TYR A 127 7.10 10.29 -10.07
N ASP A 128 7.38 9.35 -9.16
CA ASP A 128 8.59 9.38 -8.34
C ASP A 128 9.76 8.73 -9.09
N ASN A 129 10.68 9.53 -9.54
CA ASN A 129 11.87 9.13 -10.29
C ASN A 129 13.12 8.93 -9.38
N SER A 130 12.92 8.61 -8.12
CA SER A 130 14.02 8.38 -7.17
C SER A 130 14.79 7.09 -7.50
N ILE A 131 14.10 6.06 -7.98
CA ILE A 131 14.68 4.77 -8.40
C ILE A 131 14.85 4.81 -9.92
N LYS A 132 16.10 4.79 -10.39
CA LYS A 132 16.42 4.92 -11.82
C LYS A 132 16.79 3.61 -12.50
N THR A 133 17.18 2.62 -11.72
CA THR A 133 17.64 1.32 -12.22
C THR A 133 16.92 0.17 -11.54
N ALA A 134 16.63 -0.87 -12.30
CA ALA A 134 16.08 -2.10 -11.75
C ALA A 134 17.11 -2.75 -10.80
N GLN A 135 16.62 -3.32 -9.71
CA GLN A 135 17.46 -3.93 -8.67
C GLN A 135 16.79 -5.14 -8.03
N VAL A 136 17.60 -6.01 -7.47
CA VAL A 136 17.17 -7.15 -6.66
C VAL A 136 17.73 -6.93 -5.26
N LEU A 137 16.85 -6.94 -4.28
CA LEU A 137 17.17 -6.84 -2.87
C LEU A 137 17.08 -8.21 -2.22
N ASN A 138 17.98 -8.52 -1.32
CA ASN A 138 17.79 -9.66 -0.42
C ASN A 138 16.74 -9.32 0.66
N ARG A 139 16.34 -10.31 1.45
CA ARG A 139 15.31 -10.16 2.50
C ARG A 139 15.60 -9.02 3.47
N GLU A 140 16.83 -8.92 3.95
CA GLU A 140 17.24 -7.90 4.94
C GLU A 140 17.16 -6.49 4.34
N GLU A 141 17.67 -6.32 3.13
CA GLU A 141 17.60 -5.05 2.39
C GLU A 141 16.15 -4.67 2.09
N ALA A 142 15.33 -5.62 1.62
CA ALA A 142 13.93 -5.37 1.32
C ALA A 142 13.14 -5.00 2.58
N MET A 143 13.42 -5.63 3.72
CA MET A 143 12.79 -5.29 5.00
C MET A 143 13.17 -3.89 5.47
N LEU A 144 14.44 -3.51 5.38
CA LEU A 144 14.89 -2.17 5.74
C LEU A 144 14.23 -1.10 4.88
N GLU A 145 14.18 -1.34 3.55
CA GLU A 145 13.53 -0.42 2.61
C GLU A 145 12.01 -0.31 2.84
N LEU A 146 11.35 -1.42 3.23
CA LEU A 146 9.95 -1.43 3.63
C LEU A 146 9.71 -0.60 4.92
N ILE A 147 10.57 -0.76 5.93
CA ILE A 147 10.49 0.01 7.17
C ILE A 147 10.58 1.50 6.89
N LYS A 148 11.46 1.92 6.00
CA LYS A 148 11.62 3.32 5.57
C LYS A 148 10.53 3.80 4.61
N ASN A 149 9.79 2.85 4.00
CA ASN A 149 8.84 3.09 2.92
C ASN A 149 9.45 3.88 1.74
N GLU A 150 10.72 3.59 1.44
CA GLU A 150 11.48 4.24 0.36
C GLU A 150 11.34 3.48 -0.96
N SER A 151 12.26 2.57 -1.28
CA SER A 151 12.24 1.81 -2.53
C SER A 151 11.23 0.65 -2.51
N VAL A 152 11.03 0.01 -1.35
CA VAL A 152 9.97 -0.98 -1.13
C VAL A 152 8.77 -0.29 -0.48
N LYS A 153 7.63 -0.31 -1.17
CA LYS A 153 6.41 0.37 -0.74
C LYS A 153 5.49 -0.54 0.08
N ASP A 154 4.70 0.07 0.94
CA ASP A 154 3.83 -0.63 1.90
C ASP A 154 2.55 -1.21 1.26
N PHE A 155 2.07 -0.64 0.15
CA PHE A 155 0.86 -1.09 -0.53
C PHE A 155 1.00 -2.49 -1.17
N SER A 156 -0.12 -3.24 -1.31
CA SER A 156 -0.17 -4.58 -1.92
C SER A 156 -0.34 -4.55 -3.45
N TRP A 157 -0.93 -3.51 -4.00
CA TRP A 157 -1.13 -3.36 -5.45
C TRP A 157 0.18 -3.04 -6.20
N GLY A 158 0.16 -3.17 -7.51
CA GLY A 158 1.31 -2.85 -8.36
C GLY A 158 2.51 -3.76 -8.17
N LYS A 159 2.30 -4.94 -7.59
CA LYS A 159 3.31 -5.96 -7.33
C LYS A 159 2.86 -7.33 -7.79
N LEU A 160 3.80 -8.09 -8.31
CA LEU A 160 3.63 -9.49 -8.62
C LEU A 160 4.23 -10.33 -7.48
N TYR A 161 3.43 -11.22 -6.91
CA TYR A 161 3.81 -12.07 -5.77
C TYR A 161 3.81 -13.53 -6.17
N ARG A 162 4.79 -14.30 -5.75
CA ARG A 162 4.73 -15.76 -5.82
C ARG A 162 3.63 -16.27 -4.91
N ALA A 163 2.71 -17.08 -5.47
CA ALA A 163 1.46 -17.44 -4.82
C ALA A 163 1.64 -18.24 -3.52
N ASP A 164 2.68 -19.07 -3.44
CA ASP A 164 2.97 -19.87 -2.24
C ASP A 164 3.38 -19.03 -1.02
N ILE A 165 3.83 -17.79 -1.22
CA ILE A 165 4.08 -16.83 -0.15
C ILE A 165 2.77 -16.22 0.33
N VAL A 166 2.03 -15.55 -0.56
CA VAL A 166 0.85 -14.77 -0.16
C VAL A 166 -0.32 -15.64 0.32
N LYS A 167 -0.43 -16.89 -0.17
CA LYS A 167 -1.45 -17.84 0.29
C LYS A 167 -1.27 -18.31 1.74
N LYS A 168 -0.08 -18.12 2.32
CA LYS A 168 0.17 -18.40 3.76
C LYS A 168 -0.31 -17.29 4.67
N HIS A 169 -0.48 -16.08 4.14
CA HIS A 169 -0.70 -14.87 4.92
C HIS A 169 -1.96 -14.16 4.44
N ILE A 170 -2.99 -14.16 5.25
CA ILE A 170 -4.26 -13.47 4.95
C ILE A 170 -4.19 -12.01 5.39
N PHE A 171 -4.87 -11.15 4.62
CA PHE A 171 -5.07 -9.76 5.05
C PHE A 171 -5.98 -9.70 6.29
N PRO A 172 -5.70 -8.82 7.28
CA PRO A 172 -6.52 -8.69 8.48
C PRO A 172 -7.89 -8.08 8.13
N LYS A 173 -8.97 -8.79 8.48
CA LYS A 173 -10.33 -8.31 8.24
C LYS A 173 -10.69 -7.14 9.15
N GLY A 174 -11.47 -6.19 8.63
CA GLY A 174 -12.02 -5.06 9.39
C GLY A 174 -11.02 -3.96 9.70
N LYS A 175 -9.79 -4.03 9.20
CA LYS A 175 -8.77 -3.00 9.33
C LYS A 175 -8.70 -2.13 8.08
N TYR A 176 -8.49 -0.81 8.28
CA TYR A 176 -8.04 0.09 7.23
C TYR A 176 -6.52 0.03 7.15
N PHE A 177 -5.96 0.31 5.98
CA PHE A 177 -4.52 0.22 5.74
C PHE A 177 -3.96 -1.19 6.07
N GLU A 178 -4.71 -2.20 5.67
CA GLU A 178 -4.43 -3.62 5.92
C GLU A 178 -3.05 -4.05 5.43
N ASP A 179 -2.53 -3.36 4.42
CA ASP A 179 -1.19 -3.56 3.88
C ASP A 179 -0.10 -3.36 4.95
N SER A 180 -0.29 -2.41 5.88
CA SER A 180 0.67 -2.13 6.95
C SER A 180 0.84 -3.30 7.93
N TYR A 181 -0.20 -4.12 8.07
CA TYR A 181 -0.19 -5.35 8.89
C TYR A 181 0.38 -6.54 8.13
N TRP A 182 0.25 -6.56 6.81
CA TRP A 182 0.49 -7.74 5.99
C TRP A 182 1.86 -7.73 5.30
N GLN A 183 2.29 -6.58 4.78
CA GLN A 183 3.45 -6.50 3.89
C GLN A 183 4.76 -6.98 4.52
N HIS A 184 5.00 -6.69 5.81
CA HIS A 184 6.23 -7.10 6.46
C HIS A 184 6.34 -8.61 6.66
N ILE A 185 5.21 -9.31 6.83
CA ILE A 185 5.19 -10.77 6.96
C ILE A 185 5.51 -11.41 5.60
N VAL A 186 4.96 -10.87 4.53
CA VAL A 186 5.17 -11.36 3.16
C VAL A 186 6.61 -11.10 2.69
N VAL A 187 7.16 -9.92 3.01
CA VAL A 187 8.57 -9.61 2.72
C VAL A 187 9.51 -10.49 3.54
N HIS A 188 9.16 -10.87 4.76
CA HIS A 188 9.94 -11.81 5.57
C HIS A 188 10.08 -13.17 4.91
N ASP A 189 9.06 -13.66 4.22
CA ASP A 189 9.09 -14.95 3.51
C ASP A 189 9.74 -14.85 2.12
N CYS A 190 10.13 -13.65 1.68
CA CYS A 190 10.76 -13.40 0.39
C CYS A 190 12.29 -13.48 0.51
N ALA A 191 12.95 -14.26 -0.33
CA ALA A 191 14.42 -14.29 -0.41
C ALA A 191 14.97 -13.21 -1.34
N HIS A 192 14.30 -12.97 -2.49
CA HIS A 192 14.70 -12.00 -3.50
C HIS A 192 13.53 -11.11 -3.88
N TYR A 193 13.64 -9.83 -3.58
CA TYR A 193 12.65 -8.80 -3.91
C TYR A 193 13.14 -7.96 -5.09
N GLY A 194 12.41 -8.01 -6.20
CA GLY A 194 12.71 -7.25 -7.41
C GLY A 194 12.04 -5.87 -7.42
N ILE A 195 12.73 -4.87 -7.93
CA ILE A 195 12.20 -3.54 -8.18
C ILE A 195 12.43 -3.17 -9.63
N VAL A 196 11.35 -2.85 -10.36
CA VAL A 196 11.36 -2.34 -11.71
C VAL A 196 10.95 -0.87 -11.67
N PRO A 197 11.83 0.08 -12.00
CA PRO A 197 11.55 1.51 -11.85
C PRO A 197 10.52 2.04 -12.86
N THR A 198 10.27 1.29 -13.95
CA THR A 198 9.28 1.67 -14.96
C THR A 198 7.90 1.82 -14.33
N PRO A 199 7.20 2.96 -14.53
CA PRO A 199 5.85 3.12 -14.01
C PRO A 199 4.88 2.23 -14.79
N LEU A 200 4.35 1.23 -14.11
CA LEU A 200 3.48 0.18 -14.66
C LEU A 200 2.05 0.24 -14.13
N TYR A 201 1.79 1.11 -13.16
CA TYR A 201 0.53 1.22 -12.45
C TYR A 201 0.10 2.68 -12.35
N TYR A 202 -1.18 2.96 -12.56
CA TYR A 202 -1.77 4.28 -12.40
C TYR A 202 -2.66 4.30 -11.17
N TYR A 203 -2.16 4.87 -10.08
CA TYR A 203 -2.88 5.02 -8.83
C TYR A 203 -3.74 6.28 -8.85
N ARG A 204 -5.06 6.10 -8.98
CA ARG A 204 -6.03 7.20 -9.07
C ARG A 204 -6.12 7.97 -7.77
N GLN A 205 -6.02 9.28 -7.86
CA GLN A 205 -6.16 10.16 -6.71
C GLN A 205 -7.59 10.66 -6.60
N ARG A 206 -8.32 10.16 -5.58
CA ARG A 206 -9.72 10.52 -5.27
C ARG A 206 -9.82 11.11 -3.88
N SER A 207 -10.70 12.11 -3.70
CA SER A 207 -11.01 12.66 -2.37
C SER A 207 -11.91 11.73 -1.54
N THR A 208 -12.61 10.78 -2.16
CA THR A 208 -13.59 9.87 -1.53
C THR A 208 -13.02 8.48 -1.21
N GLY A 209 -11.78 8.19 -1.58
CA GLY A 209 -11.12 6.91 -1.27
C GLY A 209 -10.72 6.79 0.21
N ILE A 210 -10.37 5.56 0.64
CA ILE A 210 -9.91 5.27 2.00
C ILE A 210 -8.70 6.16 2.36
N SER A 211 -7.72 6.26 1.46
CA SER A 211 -6.53 7.09 1.63
C SER A 211 -6.79 8.60 1.54
N GLY A 212 -7.89 9.01 0.88
CA GLY A 212 -8.30 10.41 0.74
C GLY A 212 -9.11 10.94 1.93
N THR A 213 -9.65 10.05 2.78
CA THR A 213 -10.56 10.42 3.88
C THR A 213 -9.91 10.19 5.24
N PHE A 214 -9.68 11.27 5.98
CA PHE A 214 -9.18 11.18 7.35
C PHE A 214 -10.33 10.85 8.33
N SER A 215 -10.13 9.86 9.19
CA SER A 215 -11.10 9.45 10.23
C SER A 215 -10.38 8.79 11.41
N LEU A 216 -11.10 8.41 12.48
CA LEU A 216 -10.54 7.64 13.59
C LEU A 216 -9.97 6.28 13.14
N LYS A 217 -10.47 5.72 12.04
CA LYS A 217 -9.90 4.51 11.43
C LYS A 217 -8.49 4.72 10.87
N SER A 218 -8.02 5.96 10.73
CA SER A 218 -6.62 6.26 10.42
C SER A 218 -5.65 5.77 11.51
N LEU A 219 -6.13 5.53 12.73
CA LEU A 219 -5.35 4.88 13.79
C LEU A 219 -5.01 3.41 13.47
N ASP A 220 -5.78 2.74 12.61
CA ASP A 220 -5.43 1.39 12.16
C ASP A 220 -4.05 1.36 11.48
N LEU A 221 -3.66 2.43 10.76
CA LEU A 221 -2.31 2.53 10.20
C LEU A 221 -1.23 2.52 11.29
N VAL A 222 -1.44 3.27 12.38
CA VAL A 222 -0.50 3.30 13.52
C VAL A 222 -0.41 1.91 14.17
N GLN A 223 -1.57 1.25 14.37
CA GLN A 223 -1.61 -0.11 14.94
C GLN A 223 -0.87 -1.12 14.05
N GLY A 224 -0.98 -1.01 12.72
CA GLY A 224 -0.20 -1.83 11.80
C GLY A 224 1.31 -1.64 11.96
N TYR A 225 1.75 -0.40 12.19
CA TYR A 225 3.15 -0.10 12.47
C TYR A 225 3.60 -0.55 13.88
N GLU A 226 2.70 -0.59 14.86
CA GLU A 226 2.97 -1.20 16.18
C GLU A 226 3.19 -2.72 16.05
N GLU A 227 2.31 -3.43 15.33
CA GLU A 227 2.48 -4.86 15.08
C GLU A 227 3.78 -5.15 14.32
N ARG A 228 4.09 -4.32 13.32
CA ARG A 228 5.37 -4.39 12.61
C ARG A 228 6.56 -4.16 13.55
N LEU A 229 6.49 -3.20 14.47
CA LEU A 229 7.56 -2.97 15.45
C LEU A 229 7.79 -4.21 16.33
N GLU A 230 6.71 -4.87 16.79
CA GLU A 230 6.85 -6.10 17.57
C GLU A 230 7.48 -7.22 16.73
N PHE A 231 7.10 -7.33 15.47
CA PHE A 231 7.71 -8.27 14.54
C PHE A 231 9.20 -7.99 14.31
N ILE A 232 9.56 -6.73 14.08
CA ILE A 232 10.96 -6.28 13.88
C ILE A 232 11.80 -6.54 15.13
N LYS A 233 11.27 -6.35 16.33
CA LYS A 233 11.96 -6.70 17.59
C LYS A 233 12.32 -8.18 17.67
N GLY A 234 11.47 -9.05 17.12
CA GLY A 234 11.68 -10.50 17.14
C GLY A 234 12.67 -11.00 16.08
N TYR A 235 12.63 -10.43 14.88
CA TYR A 235 13.34 -11.00 13.72
C TYR A 235 14.46 -10.10 13.15
N TYR A 236 14.40 -8.77 13.39
CA TYR A 236 15.31 -7.79 12.78
C TYR A 236 15.77 -6.75 13.80
N SER A 237 16.32 -7.20 14.93
CA SER A 237 16.67 -6.33 16.07
C SER A 237 17.60 -5.16 15.70
N ASN A 238 18.37 -5.31 14.62
CA ASN A 238 19.25 -4.25 14.12
C ASN A 238 18.48 -3.06 13.51
N TYR A 239 17.18 -3.24 13.14
CA TYR A 239 16.35 -2.21 12.51
C TYR A 239 15.31 -1.59 13.44
N ILE A 240 15.43 -1.82 14.76
CA ILE A 240 14.50 -1.27 15.76
C ILE A 240 14.51 0.25 15.72
N ALA A 241 15.66 0.90 15.52
CA ALA A 241 15.77 2.33 15.49
C ALA A 241 14.98 2.94 14.31
N GLU A 242 15.15 2.38 13.13
CA GLU A 242 14.42 2.78 11.91
C GLU A 242 12.93 2.54 12.04
N MET A 243 12.54 1.41 12.63
CA MET A 243 11.12 1.09 12.83
C MET A 243 10.46 2.02 13.86
N VAL A 244 11.15 2.36 14.94
CA VAL A 244 10.68 3.34 15.94
C VAL A 244 10.50 4.72 15.30
N LEU A 245 11.45 5.14 14.46
CA LEU A 245 11.35 6.40 13.72
C LEU A 245 10.15 6.37 12.75
N SER A 246 9.97 5.27 12.03
CA SER A 246 8.87 5.10 11.06
C SER A 246 7.49 5.09 11.76
N LEU A 247 7.36 4.43 12.91
CA LEU A 247 6.15 4.47 13.74
C LEU A 247 5.87 5.91 14.23
N TRP A 248 6.90 6.61 14.72
CA TRP A 248 6.79 7.99 15.15
C TRP A 248 6.37 8.92 14.02
N ASP A 249 7.01 8.84 12.86
CA ASP A 249 6.70 9.66 11.68
C ASP A 249 5.25 9.45 11.22
N THR A 250 4.78 8.20 11.21
CA THR A 250 3.41 7.84 10.85
C THR A 250 2.42 8.44 11.85
N PHE A 251 2.61 8.20 13.13
CA PHE A 251 1.75 8.75 14.19
C PHE A 251 1.74 10.28 14.17
N TYR A 252 2.92 10.90 14.09
CA TYR A 252 3.06 12.35 14.09
C TYR A 252 2.36 13.00 12.88
N SER A 253 2.47 12.40 11.71
CA SER A 253 1.83 12.88 10.48
C SER A 253 0.30 12.87 10.62
N LEU A 254 -0.27 11.78 11.11
CA LEU A 254 -1.72 11.66 11.34
C LEU A 254 -2.19 12.60 12.43
N MET A 255 -1.49 12.70 13.54
CA MET A 255 -1.80 13.62 14.63
C MET A 255 -1.80 15.08 14.15
N SER A 256 -0.88 15.46 13.24
CA SER A 256 -0.84 16.82 12.69
C SER A 256 -2.07 17.15 11.83
N VAL A 257 -2.75 16.15 11.27
CA VAL A 257 -4.04 16.29 10.58
C VAL A 257 -5.19 16.32 11.60
N ALA A 258 -5.18 15.41 12.57
CA ALA A 258 -6.18 15.32 13.64
C ALA A 258 -6.31 16.63 14.45
N ASN A 259 -5.20 17.28 14.73
CA ASN A 259 -5.15 18.55 15.46
C ASN A 259 -5.91 19.72 14.79
N LYS A 260 -6.32 19.56 13.53
CA LYS A 260 -7.16 20.54 12.82
C LYS A 260 -8.67 20.30 13.00
N GLN A 261 -9.05 19.19 13.62
CA GLN A 261 -10.42 18.73 13.79
C GLN A 261 -10.59 18.35 15.26
N GLU A 262 -11.36 19.13 16.00
CA GLU A 262 -11.49 19.00 17.47
C GLU A 262 -11.98 17.61 17.88
N ASP A 263 -12.86 16.98 17.05
CA ASP A 263 -13.40 15.64 17.30
C ASP A 263 -12.33 14.53 17.29
N TYR A 264 -11.25 14.72 16.54
CA TYR A 264 -10.19 13.71 16.43
C TYR A 264 -9.00 14.01 17.33
N LYS A 265 -8.75 15.26 17.66
CA LYS A 265 -7.61 15.70 18.47
C LYS A 265 -7.50 14.92 19.78
N LYS A 266 -8.59 14.85 20.53
CA LYS A 266 -8.61 14.13 21.81
C LYS A 266 -8.28 12.64 21.63
N ALA A 267 -8.88 11.97 20.65
CA ALA A 267 -8.62 10.54 20.40
C ALA A 267 -7.15 10.26 20.07
N PHE A 268 -6.49 11.17 19.33
CA PHE A 268 -5.06 11.04 19.02
C PHE A 268 -4.17 11.40 20.21
N GLU A 269 -4.59 12.31 21.08
CA GLU A 269 -3.90 12.60 22.35
C GLU A 269 -4.00 11.39 23.29
N ASP A 270 -5.19 10.82 23.47
CA ASP A 270 -5.39 9.61 24.29
C ASP A 270 -4.55 8.44 23.74
N TYR A 271 -4.50 8.27 22.39
CA TYR A 271 -3.68 7.22 21.78
C TYR A 271 -2.17 7.46 21.96
N TRP A 272 -1.72 8.73 22.00
CA TRP A 272 -0.35 9.06 22.33
C TRP A 272 0.05 8.56 23.72
N GLU A 273 -0.81 8.70 24.72
CA GLU A 273 -0.54 8.20 26.07
C GLU A 273 -0.36 6.68 26.07
N VAL A 274 -1.20 5.96 25.30
CA VAL A 274 -1.06 4.50 25.11
C VAL A 274 0.29 4.15 24.45
N LEU A 275 0.65 4.83 23.36
CA LEU A 275 1.94 4.62 22.69
C LEU A 275 3.12 4.92 23.61
N ASN A 276 3.04 6.00 24.37
CA ASN A 276 4.11 6.43 25.27
C ASN A 276 4.23 5.49 26.48
N GLU A 277 3.14 4.96 27.01
CA GLU A 277 3.17 3.92 28.03
C GLU A 277 3.87 2.65 27.50
N LYS A 278 3.51 2.22 26.29
CA LYS A 278 4.01 0.98 25.70
C LYS A 278 5.44 1.07 25.17
N TYR A 279 5.79 2.19 24.53
CA TYR A 279 7.04 2.35 23.80
C TYR A 279 7.90 3.53 24.26
N GLY A 280 7.55 4.22 25.35
CA GLY A 280 8.22 5.44 25.79
C GLY A 280 9.75 5.26 26.00
N SER A 281 10.18 4.11 26.52
CA SER A 281 11.60 3.80 26.66
C SER A 281 12.34 3.67 25.32
N LEU A 282 11.68 3.13 24.29
CA LEU A 282 12.22 3.06 22.93
C LEU A 282 12.26 4.45 22.29
N PHE A 283 11.19 5.24 22.47
CA PHE A 283 11.15 6.61 21.99
C PHE A 283 12.26 7.45 22.60
N GLU A 284 12.48 7.40 23.92
CA GLU A 284 13.59 8.10 24.57
C GLU A 284 14.95 7.64 24.02
N LYS A 285 15.13 6.35 23.83
CA LYS A 285 16.38 5.79 23.33
C LYS A 285 16.71 6.23 21.90
N TYR A 286 15.71 6.18 21.01
CA TYR A 286 15.95 6.33 19.57
C TYR A 286 15.49 7.68 18.98
N LEU A 287 14.58 8.42 19.67
CA LEU A 287 14.06 9.71 19.19
C LEU A 287 14.56 10.90 20.01
N SER A 288 15.48 10.72 20.95
CA SER A 288 16.00 11.81 21.79
C SER A 288 16.62 12.97 21.01
N SER A 289 17.11 12.71 19.80
CA SER A 289 17.61 13.75 18.87
C SER A 289 16.54 14.33 17.94
N ASP A 290 15.35 13.69 17.81
CA ASP A 290 14.26 14.19 16.97
C ASP A 290 13.61 15.42 17.63
N LEU A 291 13.64 16.54 16.92
CA LEU A 291 13.14 17.80 17.46
C LEU A 291 11.62 17.78 17.68
N ARG A 292 10.85 17.06 16.84
CA ARG A 292 9.38 16.93 16.96
C ARG A 292 9.01 16.17 18.24
N PHE A 293 9.74 15.08 18.51
CA PHE A 293 9.58 14.29 19.74
C PHE A 293 9.89 15.12 20.98
N ARG A 294 11.01 15.85 20.96
CA ARG A 294 11.42 16.75 22.07
C ARG A 294 10.40 17.86 22.32
N ILE A 295 9.91 18.52 21.26
CA ILE A 295 8.89 19.57 21.37
C ILE A 295 7.62 19.00 21.97
N ARG A 296 7.13 17.85 21.48
CA ARG A 296 5.91 17.23 22.02
C ARG A 296 6.06 16.91 23.52
N LYS A 297 7.20 16.39 23.91
CA LYS A 297 7.46 16.04 25.31
C LYS A 297 7.52 17.27 26.22
N THR A 298 8.18 18.32 25.77
CA THR A 298 8.54 19.48 26.64
C THR A 298 7.59 20.67 26.46
N TYR A 299 7.16 20.94 25.22
CA TYR A 299 6.38 22.13 24.85
C TYR A 299 5.31 21.78 23.80
N PRO A 300 4.33 20.92 24.10
CA PRO A 300 3.34 20.44 23.11
C PRO A 300 2.55 21.57 22.44
N SER A 301 2.35 22.70 23.11
CA SER A 301 1.62 23.85 22.57
C SER A 301 2.29 24.54 21.37
N ILE A 302 3.59 24.36 21.15
CA ILE A 302 4.29 24.97 20.02
C ILE A 302 4.43 24.06 18.80
N LEU A 303 3.99 22.80 18.92
CA LEU A 303 3.98 21.83 17.80
C LEU A 303 3.29 22.36 16.53
N PRO A 304 2.11 22.99 16.60
CA PRO A 304 1.43 23.51 15.40
C PRO A 304 2.27 24.55 14.63
N LEU A 305 3.03 25.39 15.34
CA LEU A 305 3.91 26.38 14.73
C LEU A 305 5.10 25.71 14.05
N TYR A 306 5.67 24.67 14.68
CA TYR A 306 6.77 23.91 14.13
C TYR A 306 6.32 23.14 12.87
N ASP A 307 5.14 22.53 12.88
CA ASP A 307 4.52 21.87 11.71
C ASP A 307 4.34 22.81 10.53
N PHE A 308 3.91 24.03 10.79
CA PHE A 308 3.78 25.05 9.76
C PHE A 308 5.13 25.34 9.08
N ILE A 309 6.22 25.46 9.87
CA ILE A 309 7.59 25.68 9.37
C ILE A 309 8.06 24.47 8.54
N LEU A 310 7.80 23.25 8.99
CA LEU A 310 8.17 22.04 8.26
C LEU A 310 7.45 21.93 6.91
N ARG A 311 6.16 22.28 6.84
CA ARG A 311 5.39 22.30 5.58
C ARG A 311 5.95 23.28 4.56
N ILE A 312 6.44 24.44 5.01
CA ILE A 312 7.12 25.38 4.12
C ILE A 312 8.41 24.76 3.56
N LYS A 313 9.20 24.09 4.40
CA LYS A 313 10.44 23.41 3.99
C LYS A 313 10.20 22.21 3.07
N SER A 314 9.14 21.41 3.30
CA SER A 314 8.83 20.23 2.48
C SER A 314 8.36 20.60 1.07
N ARG A 315 7.66 21.73 0.89
CA ARG A 315 7.29 22.26 -0.43
C ARG A 315 8.51 22.63 -1.29
N ILE A 316 9.65 22.91 -0.66
CA ILE A 316 10.91 23.22 -1.35
C ILE A 316 11.70 21.94 -1.71
N LYS A 317 11.40 20.81 -1.07
CA LYS A 317 12.17 19.55 -1.19
C LYS A 317 11.58 18.51 -2.16
N SER A 318 10.47 18.78 -2.86
CA SER A 318 9.83 17.82 -3.81
C SER A 318 10.58 17.70 -5.15
N SER A 319 11.90 17.54 -5.12
CA SER A 319 12.76 17.58 -6.32
C SER A 319 12.75 16.31 -7.19
N ASN A 320 12.19 15.19 -6.70
CA ASN A 320 12.19 13.91 -7.43
C ASN A 320 10.85 13.59 -8.14
N LEU A 321 9.81 14.39 -7.91
CA LEU A 321 8.52 14.19 -8.57
C LEU A 321 8.53 14.84 -9.96
N VAL A 322 8.28 14.03 -10.98
CA VAL A 322 8.10 14.48 -12.36
C VAL A 322 6.62 14.64 -12.63
N LYS A 323 6.21 15.85 -13.02
CA LYS A 323 4.83 16.14 -13.42
C LYS A 323 4.69 16.02 -14.94
N ILE A 324 3.74 15.21 -15.39
CA ILE A 324 3.38 15.02 -16.80
C ILE A 324 1.97 15.55 -16.98
N SER A 325 1.81 16.60 -17.81
CA SER A 325 0.48 17.13 -18.15
C SER A 325 -0.23 16.20 -19.13
N LEU A 326 -1.52 15.97 -18.93
CA LEU A 326 -2.38 15.18 -19.82
C LEU A 326 -3.11 16.04 -20.89
N LYS A 327 -2.75 17.34 -21.00
CA LYS A 327 -3.33 18.26 -22.00
C LYS A 327 -2.57 18.21 -23.30
#